data_2fdd82b9d56750adfcdc2fb13f5c9e6d
#
_entry.id   2fdd82b9d56750adfcdc2fb13f5c9e6d
#
_cell.length_a   1.000
_cell.length_b   1.000
_cell.length_c   1.000
_cell.angle_alpha   90.00
_cell.angle_beta   90.00
_cell.angle_gamma   90.00
#
_symmetry.space_group_name_H-M   'P 1'
#
loop_
_entity.id
_entity.type
_entity.pdbx_description
1 polymer ?
#
loop_
_entity_poly.entity_id
_entity_poly.type
_entity_poly.pdbx_seq_one_letter_code
_entity_poly.pdbx_strand_id
1 'polypeptide(L)'
;MTAARQAMGVRGEAVAAKWMRVHGWDIADRRFRNGHRDIDLVAVRPEREGGARMVAFVEVKTRKSNEFGGPVGAVNWRKQRELSRSAKVWMSRFQRPGDTFRFDVIGVILGAENVRVQHIENAFLLASK
;
A
#
# COMPACT_ATOMS: atom_id res chain seq x y z
N MET A 1 -11.92 -14.62 -9.53
CA MET A 1 -12.43 -13.59 -8.59
C MET A 1 -13.80 -13.12 -9.03
N THR A 2 -14.74 -12.97 -8.12
CA THR A 2 -16.08 -12.51 -8.44
C THR A 2 -16.11 -11.00 -8.69
N ALA A 3 -17.13 -10.54 -9.42
CA ALA A 3 -17.33 -9.10 -9.64
C ALA A 3 -17.50 -8.34 -8.31
N ALA A 4 -18.20 -8.96 -7.34
CA ALA A 4 -18.38 -8.35 -6.02
C ALA A 4 -17.06 -8.16 -5.28
N ARG A 5 -16.14 -9.12 -5.34
CA ARG A 5 -14.82 -8.99 -4.73
C ARG A 5 -13.95 -7.96 -5.44
N GLN A 6 -14.04 -7.90 -6.76
CA GLN A 6 -13.32 -6.87 -7.53
C GLN A 6 -13.81 -5.47 -7.16
N ALA A 7 -15.13 -5.28 -7.08
CA ALA A 7 -15.71 -4.00 -6.70
C ALA A 7 -15.32 -3.60 -5.28
N MET A 8 -15.29 -4.56 -4.36
CA MET A 8 -14.85 -4.33 -2.98
C MET A 8 -13.39 -3.89 -2.92
N GLY A 9 -12.52 -4.55 -3.71
CA GLY A 9 -11.11 -4.20 -3.78
C GLY A 9 -10.88 -2.79 -4.33
N VAL A 10 -11.59 -2.42 -5.39
CA VAL A 10 -11.52 -1.08 -5.97
C VAL A 10 -11.97 -0.03 -4.96
N ARG A 11 -13.07 -0.29 -4.25
CA ARG A 11 -13.56 0.61 -3.21
C ARG A 11 -12.55 0.75 -2.07
N GLY A 12 -11.95 -0.35 -1.64
CA GLY A 12 -10.95 -0.34 -0.58
C GLY A 12 -9.72 0.47 -0.96
N GLU A 13 -9.24 0.32 -2.19
CA GLU A 13 -8.11 1.10 -2.68
C GLU A 13 -8.43 2.60 -2.72
N ALA A 14 -9.65 2.96 -3.13
CA ALA A 14 -10.07 4.36 -3.13
C ALA A 14 -10.12 4.94 -1.72
N VAL A 15 -10.62 4.18 -0.76
CA VAL A 15 -10.64 4.57 0.66
C VAL A 15 -9.21 4.75 1.17
N ALA A 16 -8.33 3.79 0.88
CA ALA A 16 -6.93 3.86 1.31
C ALA A 16 -6.20 5.06 0.71
N ALA A 17 -6.42 5.35 -0.57
CA ALA A 17 -5.82 6.52 -1.22
C ALA A 17 -6.28 7.81 -0.57
N LYS A 18 -7.56 7.94 -0.28
CA LYS A 18 -8.11 9.12 0.41
C LYS A 18 -7.53 9.24 1.82
N TRP A 19 -7.43 8.13 2.55
CA TRP A 19 -6.81 8.09 3.87
C TRP A 19 -5.39 8.66 3.83
N MET A 20 -4.59 8.19 2.89
CA MET A 20 -3.21 8.64 2.75
C MET A 20 -3.16 10.14 2.46
N ARG A 21 -4.00 10.63 1.53
CA ARG A 21 -4.03 12.06 1.19
C ARG A 21 -4.41 12.93 2.39
N VAL A 22 -5.39 12.51 3.16
CA VAL A 22 -5.81 13.24 4.37
C VAL A 22 -4.67 13.32 5.38
N HIS A 23 -3.80 12.30 5.39
CA HIS A 23 -2.66 12.24 6.32
C HIS A 23 -1.36 12.78 5.72
N GLY A 24 -1.46 13.57 4.65
CA GLY A 24 -0.32 14.33 4.13
C GLY A 24 0.48 13.66 3.03
N TRP A 25 -0.03 12.58 2.46
CA TRP A 25 0.66 11.87 1.39
C TRP A 25 0.06 12.24 0.03
N ASP A 26 0.93 12.29 -0.99
CA ASP A 26 0.51 12.33 -2.38
C ASP A 26 0.55 10.91 -2.94
N ILE A 27 -0.37 10.59 -3.82
CA ILE A 27 -0.37 9.28 -4.47
C ILE A 27 0.37 9.40 -5.78
N ALA A 28 1.55 8.78 -5.84
CA ALA A 28 2.39 8.81 -7.04
C ALA A 28 1.92 7.79 -8.08
N ASP A 29 1.50 6.62 -7.63
CA ASP A 29 0.99 5.56 -8.51
C ASP A 29 -0.10 4.75 -7.84
N ARG A 30 -0.99 4.21 -8.66
CA ARG A 30 -1.98 3.23 -8.24
C ARG A 30 -1.83 2.00 -9.12
N ARG A 31 -1.85 0.81 -8.51
CA ARG A 31 -1.70 -0.46 -9.21
C ARG A 31 -0.47 -0.50 -10.11
N PHE A 32 0.66 -0.20 -9.53
CA PHE A 32 1.92 -0.26 -10.27
C PHE A 32 2.24 -1.71 -10.64
N ARG A 33 2.28 -1.99 -11.93
CA ARG A 33 2.45 -3.35 -12.47
C ARG A 33 3.85 -3.57 -13.01
N ASN A 34 4.42 -4.74 -12.74
CA ASN A 34 5.70 -5.12 -13.33
C ASN A 34 5.81 -6.61 -13.67
N GLY A 35 4.70 -7.34 -13.64
CA GLY A 35 4.67 -8.77 -13.94
C GLY A 35 4.89 -9.71 -12.76
N HIS A 36 5.24 -9.20 -11.57
CA HIS A 36 5.37 -10.01 -10.36
C HIS A 36 4.14 -9.90 -9.50
N ARG A 37 3.94 -8.74 -8.95
CA ARG A 37 2.78 -8.41 -8.14
C ARG A 37 2.58 -6.90 -8.18
N ASP A 38 1.33 -6.51 -8.37
CA ASP A 38 0.99 -5.09 -8.38
C ASP A 38 1.18 -4.50 -6.99
N ILE A 39 1.76 -3.31 -6.95
CA ILE A 39 1.74 -2.49 -5.74
C ILE A 39 0.46 -1.67 -5.80
N ASP A 40 -0.39 -1.81 -4.79
CA ASP A 40 -1.70 -1.17 -4.79
C ASP A 40 -1.59 0.35 -4.83
N LEU A 41 -0.76 0.93 -3.98
CA LEU A 41 -0.51 2.37 -3.97
C LEU A 41 0.98 2.63 -3.77
N VAL A 42 1.49 3.65 -4.43
CA VAL A 42 2.79 4.24 -4.09
C VAL A 42 2.52 5.66 -3.62
N ALA A 43 2.80 5.92 -2.36
CA ALA A 43 2.53 7.20 -1.74
C ALA A 43 3.85 7.89 -1.39
N VAL A 44 3.88 9.21 -1.56
CA VAL A 44 5.09 10.00 -1.31
C VAL A 44 4.73 11.21 -0.46
N ARG A 45 5.64 11.59 0.42
CA ARG A 45 5.51 12.85 1.16
C ARG A 45 6.89 13.48 1.39
N PRO A 46 6.97 14.81 1.48
CA PRO A 46 8.21 15.47 1.88
C PRO A 46 8.60 15.02 3.28
N GLU A 47 9.86 14.69 3.47
CA GLU A 47 10.38 14.30 4.78
C GLU A 47 11.18 15.44 5.41
N ARG A 48 11.91 16.20 4.58
CA ARG A 48 12.76 17.30 5.02
C ARG A 48 12.80 18.38 3.93
N GLU A 49 13.29 19.54 4.31
CA GLU A 49 13.63 20.56 3.33
C GLU A 49 14.70 20.02 2.38
N GLY A 50 14.74 20.56 1.15
CA GLY A 50 15.72 20.15 0.16
C GLY A 50 15.27 19.02 -0.77
N GLY A 51 13.99 18.63 -0.73
CA GLY A 51 13.42 17.69 -1.68
C GLY A 51 13.50 16.22 -1.30
N ALA A 52 14.09 15.87 -0.17
CA ALA A 52 14.03 14.48 0.33
C ALA A 52 12.60 14.09 0.63
N ARG A 53 12.24 12.87 0.29
CA ARG A 53 10.88 12.37 0.50
C ARG A 53 10.89 10.95 1.06
N MET A 54 9.82 10.63 1.76
CA MET A 54 9.48 9.26 2.12
C MET A 54 8.59 8.67 1.04
N VAL A 55 8.92 7.46 0.60
CA VAL A 55 8.12 6.70 -0.35
C VAL A 55 7.57 5.47 0.37
N ALA A 56 6.26 5.34 0.43
CA ALA A 56 5.59 4.19 1.01
C ALA A 56 4.97 3.34 -0.10
N PHE A 57 5.36 2.09 -0.15
CA PHE A 57 4.71 1.07 -0.98
C PHE A 57 3.61 0.45 -0.14
N VAL A 58 2.37 0.61 -0.56
CA VAL A 58 1.21 0.30 0.27
C VAL A 58 0.46 -0.90 -0.29
N GLU A 59 0.32 -1.92 0.54
CA GLU A 59 -0.58 -3.05 0.29
C GLU A 59 -1.93 -2.74 0.95
N VAL A 60 -3.00 -2.82 0.18
CA VAL A 60 -4.35 -2.56 0.67
C VAL A 60 -5.08 -3.88 0.84
N LYS A 61 -5.60 -4.12 2.04
CA LYS A 61 -6.42 -5.28 2.35
C LYS A 61 -7.83 -4.82 2.69
N THR A 62 -8.79 -5.26 1.89
CA THR A 62 -10.19 -4.90 2.08
C THR A 62 -10.96 -6.10 2.60
N ARG A 63 -11.73 -5.89 3.66
CA ARG A 63 -12.54 -6.93 4.28
C ARG A 63 -13.91 -6.38 4.66
N LYS A 64 -14.87 -7.27 4.75
CA LYS A 64 -16.15 -6.96 5.38
C LYS A 64 -16.00 -7.05 6.90
N SER A 65 -16.85 -6.32 7.63
CA SER A 65 -16.77 -6.26 9.08
C SER A 65 -16.96 -7.61 9.78
N ASN A 66 -17.61 -8.56 9.13
CA ASN A 66 -17.88 -9.88 9.67
C ASN A 66 -16.89 -10.96 9.19
N GLU A 67 -15.88 -10.59 8.41
CA GLU A 67 -14.88 -11.55 7.98
C GLU A 67 -13.89 -11.82 9.09
N PHE A 68 -13.53 -13.09 9.22
CA PHE A 68 -12.49 -13.53 10.13
C PHE A 68 -11.17 -13.64 9.39
N GLY A 69 -10.12 -13.20 10.03
CA GLY A 69 -8.78 -13.33 9.48
C GLY A 69 -7.79 -12.90 10.52
N GLY A 70 -6.54 -13.24 10.32
CA GLY A 70 -5.48 -12.78 11.19
C GLY A 70 -5.32 -11.27 11.15
N PRO A 71 -4.28 -10.74 11.78
CA PRO A 71 -4.02 -9.30 11.76
C PRO A 71 -4.02 -8.78 10.33
N VAL A 72 -4.67 -7.63 10.14
CA VAL A 72 -4.81 -7.00 8.82
C VAL A 72 -3.44 -6.74 8.19
N GLY A 73 -2.43 -6.47 9.00
CA GLY A 73 -1.07 -6.21 8.53
C GLY A 73 -0.29 -7.44 8.13
N ALA A 74 -0.80 -8.65 8.37
CA ALA A 74 -0.05 -9.86 8.08
C ALA A 74 0.08 -10.06 6.57
N VAL A 75 1.30 -10.01 6.09
CA VAL A 75 1.66 -10.28 4.70
C VAL A 75 2.71 -11.38 4.73
N ASN A 76 2.43 -12.52 4.08
CA ASN A 76 3.33 -13.64 4.15
C ASN A 76 4.65 -13.36 3.42
N TRP A 77 5.66 -14.17 3.73
CA TRP A 77 7.01 -14.01 3.21
C TRP A 77 7.09 -13.99 1.67
N ARG A 78 6.30 -14.83 1.01
CA ARG A 78 6.29 -14.89 -0.45
C ARG A 78 5.78 -13.59 -1.06
N LYS A 79 4.69 -13.05 -0.52
CA LYS A 79 4.16 -11.76 -0.96
C LYS A 79 5.13 -10.62 -0.69
N GLN A 80 5.81 -10.66 0.45
CA GLN A 80 6.83 -9.64 0.76
C GLN A 80 7.93 -9.64 -0.30
N ARG A 81 8.37 -10.81 -0.74
CA ARG A 81 9.40 -10.91 -1.78
C ARG A 81 8.89 -10.37 -3.12
N GLU A 82 7.67 -10.73 -3.50
CA GLU A 82 7.07 -10.25 -4.73
C GLU A 82 6.90 -8.73 -4.72
N LEU A 83 6.40 -8.18 -3.61
CA LEU A 83 6.26 -6.74 -3.45
C LEU A 83 7.62 -6.04 -3.46
N SER A 84 8.63 -6.63 -2.86
CA SER A 84 9.99 -6.09 -2.89
C SER A 84 10.55 -6.01 -4.32
N ARG A 85 10.30 -7.02 -5.14
CA ARG A 85 10.71 -7.00 -6.55
C ARG A 85 10.02 -5.87 -7.31
N SER A 86 8.72 -5.71 -7.11
CA SER A 86 7.95 -4.63 -7.73
C SER A 86 8.43 -3.27 -7.26
N ALA A 87 8.70 -3.13 -5.97
CA ALA A 87 9.22 -1.89 -5.40
C ALA A 87 10.57 -1.52 -6.02
N LYS A 88 11.45 -2.48 -6.20
CA LYS A 88 12.78 -2.23 -6.81
C LYS A 88 12.65 -1.76 -8.26
N VAL A 89 11.67 -2.26 -9.00
CA VAL A 89 11.40 -1.77 -10.35
C VAL A 89 10.92 -0.33 -10.31
N TRP A 90 10.00 -0.02 -9.39
CA TRP A 90 9.54 1.37 -9.23
C TRP A 90 10.71 2.29 -8.87
N MET A 91 11.54 1.89 -7.91
CA MET A 91 12.71 2.65 -7.49
C MET A 91 13.66 2.92 -8.65
N SER A 92 13.93 1.90 -9.48
CA SER A 92 14.86 2.08 -10.61
C SER A 92 14.34 3.08 -11.65
N ARG A 93 13.04 3.27 -11.74
CA ARG A 93 12.43 4.19 -12.70
C ARG A 93 12.18 5.58 -12.14
N PHE A 94 11.83 5.69 -10.87
CA PHE A 94 11.23 6.91 -10.33
C PHE A 94 11.88 7.45 -9.06
N GLN A 95 12.81 6.74 -8.46
CA GLN A 95 13.42 7.27 -7.23
C GLN A 95 14.19 8.56 -7.49
N ARG A 96 14.23 9.39 -6.47
CA ARG A 96 14.97 10.64 -6.45
C ARG A 96 16.06 10.60 -5.39
N PRO A 97 17.13 11.38 -5.57
CA PRO A 97 18.17 11.47 -4.52
C PRO A 97 17.55 11.82 -3.17
N GLY A 98 17.97 11.12 -2.14
CA GLY A 98 17.47 11.33 -0.78
C GLY A 98 16.20 10.59 -0.42
N ASP A 99 15.57 9.90 -1.36
CA ASP A 99 14.36 9.12 -1.06
C ASP A 99 14.66 8.04 -0.03
N THR A 100 13.73 7.86 0.90
CA THR A 100 13.68 6.71 1.80
C THR A 100 12.44 5.90 1.50
N PHE A 101 12.47 4.61 1.79
CA PHE A 101 11.44 3.68 1.35
C PHE A 101 10.94 2.84 2.52
N ARG A 102 9.65 2.55 2.51
CA ARG A 102 9.08 1.63 3.48
C ARG A 102 7.86 0.93 2.86
N PHE A 103 7.48 -0.20 3.46
CA PHE A 103 6.24 -0.89 3.12
C PHE A 103 5.21 -0.64 4.20
N ASP A 104 4.03 -0.21 3.78
CA ASP A 104 2.90 -0.02 4.67
C ASP A 104 1.77 -0.98 4.27
N VAL A 105 0.94 -1.31 5.22
CA VAL A 105 -0.30 -2.04 4.97
C VAL A 105 -1.46 -1.19 5.45
N ILE A 106 -2.48 -1.05 4.61
CA ILE A 106 -3.72 -0.41 5.00
C ILE A 106 -4.83 -1.45 4.92
N GLY A 107 -5.45 -1.70 6.07
CA GLY A 107 -6.67 -2.48 6.15
C GLY A 107 -7.88 -1.58 6.04
N VAL A 108 -8.79 -1.93 5.16
CA VAL A 108 -10.07 -1.22 5.01
C VAL A 108 -11.18 -2.20 5.36
N ILE A 109 -11.93 -1.86 6.39
CA ILE A 109 -13.03 -2.71 6.88
C ILE A 109 -14.33 -2.03 6.50
N LEU A 110 -15.05 -2.64 5.55
CA LEU A 110 -16.30 -2.13 5.03
C LEU A 110 -17.46 -2.67 5.86
N GLY A 111 -17.92 -1.87 6.80
CA GLY A 111 -19.10 -2.21 7.59
C GLY A 111 -20.38 -1.78 6.89
N ALA A 112 -21.52 -2.18 7.45
CA ALA A 112 -22.83 -1.85 6.89
C ALA A 112 -23.10 -0.34 6.91
N GLU A 113 -22.65 0.35 7.96
CA GLU A 113 -22.92 1.77 8.15
C GLU A 113 -21.65 2.62 8.21
N ASN A 114 -20.49 2.01 8.39
CA ASN A 114 -19.25 2.76 8.51
C ASN A 114 -18.09 2.02 7.84
N VAL A 115 -17.03 2.77 7.61
CA VAL A 115 -15.78 2.26 7.08
C VAL A 115 -14.71 2.54 8.11
N ARG A 116 -13.92 1.51 8.44
CA ARG A 116 -12.77 1.66 9.34
C ARG A 116 -11.48 1.43 8.57
N VAL A 117 -10.46 2.20 8.92
CA VAL A 117 -9.14 2.08 8.32
C VAL A 117 -8.12 1.79 9.41
N GLN A 118 -7.29 0.79 9.15
CA GLN A 118 -6.15 0.48 9.99
C GLN A 118 -4.89 0.64 9.16
N HIS A 119 -4.02 1.56 9.56
CA HIS A 119 -2.77 1.82 8.85
C HIS A 119 -1.61 1.25 9.67
N ILE A 120 -0.89 0.32 9.09
CA ILE A 120 0.31 -0.26 9.70
C ILE A 120 1.50 0.28 8.92
N GLU A 121 2.22 1.18 9.56
CA GLU A 121 3.41 1.79 8.99
C GLU A 121 4.60 0.87 9.12
N ASN A 122 5.43 0.86 8.07
CA ASN A 122 6.68 0.09 8.07
C ASN A 122 6.45 -1.38 8.47
N ALA A 123 5.48 -2.00 7.81
CA ALA A 123 4.97 -3.32 8.18
C ALA A 123 6.00 -4.43 7.99
N PHE A 124 6.92 -4.27 7.04
CA PHE A 124 8.00 -5.23 6.80
C PHE A 124 9.14 -4.55 6.04
N LEU A 125 10.32 -5.18 6.06
CA LEU A 125 11.50 -4.63 5.42
C LEU A 125 11.57 -5.05 3.95
N LEU A 126 12.22 -4.21 3.15
CA LEU A 126 12.51 -4.54 1.76
C LEU A 126 13.42 -5.77 1.70
N ALA A 127 12.99 -6.80 0.97
CA ALA A 127 13.78 -7.99 0.83
C ALA A 127 15.03 -7.71 0.00
N SER A 128 16.17 -8.26 0.42
CA SER A 128 17.45 -8.03 -0.25
C SER A 128 17.53 -8.74 -1.62
N LYS A 129 16.78 -9.79 -1.83
CA LYS A 129 16.72 -10.50 -3.11
C LYS A 129 15.36 -11.13 -3.39
#